data_df080b6cfdbeed28d6ee064cf294df56
#
_entry.id   df080b6cfdbeed28d6ee064cf294df56
#
_cell.length_a   1.000
_cell.length_b   1.000
_cell.length_c   1.000
_cell.angle_alpha   90.00
_cell.angle_beta   90.00
_cell.angle_gamma   90.00
#
_symmetry.space_group_name_H-M   'P 1'
#
loop_
_entity.id
_entity.type
_entity.pdbx_description
1 polymer ?
#
loop_
_entity_poly.entity_id
_entity_poly.type
_entity_poly.pdbx_seq_one_letter_code
_entity_poly.pdbx_strand_id
1 'polypeptide(L)'
;MSTASESGTYVEPGEFKRDTTYITTRITADGRDGYPVEPGRYRLIAARACPWANRTLIVRRLLGLEDVLPLGLCGPTHDKRSWTFDLDPGGVDPVLGIAFLRDAYLKRFPGYPRGITVPALVEVATGQVVTNDFAQMTLDFATEWTRLHRPGAPRLYPEPLRAEIDAVNRRVYTEVNNGVYRCGFAGSQDAYDAAYDRLFTALDWLSDRLATRRYLVGDTITEADVRLFTTLVRFDPVYHGHFKCNRSKLTELPVLWAYARDLFQTPGFGDTVDFTQIKQHYYMVRVLG
;
A
#
# COMPACT_ATOMS: atom_id res chain seq x y z
N MET A 1 -13.23 -25.31 11.44
CA MET A 1 -12.53 -25.10 10.15
C MET A 1 -12.60 -23.62 9.87
N SER A 2 -11.49 -22.89 10.02
CA SER A 2 -11.42 -21.45 9.75
C SER A 2 -11.50 -21.25 8.24
N THR A 3 -12.56 -20.61 7.75
CA THR A 3 -12.65 -20.19 6.36
C THR A 3 -11.68 -19.03 6.18
N ALA A 4 -10.53 -19.30 5.54
CA ALA A 4 -9.61 -18.26 5.12
C ALA A 4 -10.38 -17.24 4.26
N SER A 5 -10.41 -15.97 4.66
CA SER A 5 -11.00 -14.93 3.82
C SER A 5 -10.08 -14.76 2.61
N GLU A 6 -10.64 -14.83 1.41
CA GLU A 6 -9.91 -14.71 0.14
C GLU A 6 -9.21 -13.35 -0.05
N SER A 7 -9.38 -12.42 0.90
CA SER A 7 -8.77 -11.09 0.93
C SER A 7 -7.43 -11.02 1.67
N GLY A 8 -6.91 -12.14 2.18
CA GLY A 8 -5.65 -12.15 2.94
C GLY A 8 -5.72 -11.48 4.30
N THR A 9 -6.92 -11.27 4.84
CA THR A 9 -7.17 -10.67 6.14
C THR A 9 -7.83 -11.70 7.04
N TYR A 10 -7.24 -11.99 8.19
CA TYR A 10 -7.80 -12.90 9.18
C TYR A 10 -8.27 -12.09 10.38
N VAL A 11 -9.56 -12.19 10.70
CA VAL A 11 -10.09 -11.72 11.98
C VAL A 11 -10.12 -12.94 12.91
N GLU A 12 -9.21 -12.97 13.87
CA GLU A 12 -9.30 -13.92 15.00
C GLU A 12 -10.27 -13.34 16.05
N PRO A 13 -10.93 -14.18 16.88
CA PRO A 13 -11.74 -13.68 17.98
C PRO A 13 -10.92 -12.72 18.85
N GLY A 14 -11.32 -11.44 18.86
CA GLY A 14 -10.71 -10.39 19.67
C GLY A 14 -9.84 -9.40 18.91
N GLU A 15 -8.81 -9.78 18.21
CA GLU A 15 -7.83 -8.88 17.59
C GLU A 15 -7.65 -9.14 16.09
N PHE A 16 -7.57 -8.06 15.31
CA PHE A 16 -7.21 -8.14 13.89
C PHE A 16 -5.73 -8.49 13.70
N LYS A 17 -5.46 -9.54 12.94
CA LYS A 17 -4.11 -9.92 12.50
C LYS A 17 -4.05 -9.98 10.99
N ARG A 18 -3.12 -9.22 10.41
CA ARG A 18 -2.88 -9.25 8.96
C ARG A 18 -2.07 -10.49 8.59
N ASP A 19 -2.49 -11.20 7.54
CA ASP A 19 -1.63 -12.19 6.90
C ASP A 19 -0.43 -11.47 6.25
N THR A 20 0.76 -11.82 6.68
CA THR A 20 2.03 -11.26 6.18
C THR A 20 2.83 -12.27 5.36
N THR A 21 2.22 -13.39 5.01
CA THR A 21 2.86 -14.41 4.17
C THR A 21 2.74 -14.02 2.71
N TYR A 22 3.71 -13.24 2.24
CA TYR A 22 3.77 -12.77 0.86
C TYR A 22 4.65 -13.66 -0.02
N ILE A 23 4.52 -13.47 -1.34
CA ILE A 23 5.47 -13.98 -2.33
C ILE A 23 6.69 -13.05 -2.26
N THR A 24 7.78 -13.51 -1.64
CA THR A 24 8.96 -12.69 -1.31
C THR A 24 10.04 -12.69 -2.40
N THR A 25 9.75 -13.25 -3.58
CA THR A 25 10.66 -13.17 -4.74
C THR A 25 10.93 -11.70 -5.08
N ARG A 26 12.20 -11.35 -5.29
CA ARG A 26 12.61 -9.98 -5.55
C ARG A 26 12.95 -9.77 -7.03
N ILE A 27 12.75 -8.53 -7.50
CA ILE A 27 13.24 -8.07 -8.79
C ILE A 27 14.43 -7.16 -8.52
N THR A 28 15.62 -7.64 -8.81
CA THR A 28 16.87 -7.02 -8.38
C THR A 28 17.79 -6.67 -9.56
N ALA A 29 18.71 -5.74 -9.36
CA ALA A 29 19.63 -5.29 -10.39
C ALA A 29 20.51 -6.43 -10.94
N ASP A 30 20.90 -7.37 -10.08
CA ASP A 30 21.71 -8.55 -10.41
C ASP A 30 20.87 -9.78 -10.80
N GLY A 31 19.55 -9.72 -10.65
CA GLY A 31 18.65 -10.84 -10.99
C GLY A 31 18.80 -12.09 -10.13
N ARG A 32 19.31 -11.96 -8.90
CA ARG A 32 19.64 -13.11 -8.01
C ARG A 32 18.50 -14.09 -7.77
N ASP A 33 17.24 -13.60 -7.82
CA ASP A 33 16.05 -14.46 -7.67
C ASP A 33 15.49 -14.93 -9.04
N GLY A 34 16.23 -14.76 -10.13
CA GLY A 34 15.81 -15.09 -11.50
C GLY A 34 15.05 -13.96 -12.22
N TYR A 35 14.84 -12.83 -11.55
CA TYR A 35 14.08 -11.69 -12.06
C TYR A 35 14.95 -10.42 -12.05
N PRO A 36 15.76 -10.18 -13.11
CA PRO A 36 16.53 -8.94 -13.23
C PRO A 36 15.65 -7.73 -13.53
N VAL A 37 16.10 -6.55 -13.12
CA VAL A 37 15.45 -5.28 -13.46
C VAL A 37 15.61 -5.00 -14.95
N GLU A 38 14.52 -5.06 -15.69
CA GLU A 38 14.46 -4.82 -17.15
C GLU A 38 13.25 -3.95 -17.50
N PRO A 39 13.42 -2.90 -18.34
CA PRO A 39 12.32 -2.06 -18.79
C PRO A 39 11.22 -2.87 -19.51
N GLY A 40 9.96 -2.66 -19.11
CA GLY A 40 8.80 -3.28 -19.75
C GLY A 40 8.60 -4.78 -19.49
N ARG A 41 9.54 -5.44 -18.81
CA ARG A 41 9.41 -6.88 -18.49
C ARG A 41 8.31 -7.16 -17.48
N TYR A 42 8.04 -6.24 -16.58
CA TYR A 42 7.05 -6.39 -15.51
C TYR A 42 5.93 -5.38 -15.64
N ARG A 43 4.77 -5.75 -15.14
CA ARG A 43 3.58 -4.90 -15.01
C ARG A 43 3.24 -4.77 -13.54
N LEU A 44 3.14 -3.54 -13.05
CA LEU A 44 2.62 -3.27 -11.71
C LEU A 44 1.10 -3.32 -11.75
N ILE A 45 0.51 -4.22 -10.97
CA ILE A 45 -0.93 -4.29 -10.76
C ILE A 45 -1.27 -3.65 -9.42
N ALA A 46 -2.16 -2.67 -9.46
CA ALA A 46 -2.55 -1.89 -8.29
C ALA A 46 -4.05 -1.57 -8.31
N ALA A 47 -4.58 -1.12 -7.17
CA ALA A 47 -5.90 -0.51 -7.08
C ALA A 47 -5.77 0.82 -6.33
N ARG A 48 -6.34 1.90 -6.86
CA ARG A 48 -6.27 3.24 -6.22
C ARG A 48 -6.92 3.27 -4.85
N ALA A 49 -7.89 2.39 -4.61
CA ALA A 49 -8.54 2.21 -3.32
C ALA A 49 -7.59 1.69 -2.23
N CYS A 50 -6.68 0.78 -2.59
CA CYS A 50 -5.81 0.07 -1.64
C CYS A 50 -4.66 0.96 -1.14
N PRO A 51 -4.51 1.19 0.19
CA PRO A 51 -3.42 2.00 0.73
C PRO A 51 -2.04 1.34 0.54
N TRP A 52 -1.97 0.02 0.53
CA TRP A 52 -0.73 -0.72 0.32
C TRP A 52 -0.24 -0.60 -1.13
N ALA A 53 -1.15 -0.67 -2.10
CA ALA A 53 -0.85 -0.45 -3.51
C ALA A 53 -0.53 1.03 -3.80
N ASN A 54 -1.16 1.97 -3.10
CA ASN A 54 -0.90 3.39 -3.29
C ASN A 54 0.57 3.78 -3.01
N ARG A 55 1.25 3.08 -2.08
CA ARG A 55 2.70 3.27 -1.85
C ARG A 55 3.50 3.05 -3.12
N THR A 56 3.23 1.96 -3.83
CA THR A 56 3.94 1.61 -5.07
C THR A 56 3.63 2.58 -6.21
N LEU A 57 2.40 3.09 -6.27
CA LEU A 57 2.02 4.13 -7.22
C LEU A 57 2.80 5.42 -6.98
N ILE A 58 2.88 5.87 -5.73
CA ILE A 58 3.62 7.07 -5.33
C ILE A 58 5.12 6.90 -5.66
N VAL A 59 5.73 5.80 -5.22
CA VAL A 59 7.17 5.54 -5.46
C VAL A 59 7.46 5.48 -6.96
N ARG A 60 6.62 4.78 -7.74
CA ARG A 60 6.74 4.73 -9.21
C ARG A 60 6.74 6.12 -9.84
N ARG A 61 5.85 7.02 -9.39
CA ARG A 61 5.76 8.42 -9.84
C ARG A 61 6.97 9.25 -9.43
N LEU A 62 7.36 9.18 -8.16
CA LEU A 62 8.48 9.96 -7.64
C LEU A 62 9.80 9.60 -8.33
N LEU A 63 10.00 8.33 -8.63
CA LEU A 63 11.21 7.82 -9.27
C LEU A 63 11.18 7.93 -10.80
N GLY A 64 10.03 8.25 -11.41
CA GLY A 64 9.88 8.35 -12.87
C GLY A 64 9.94 7.01 -13.58
N LEU A 65 9.33 5.98 -13.01
CA LEU A 65 9.35 4.61 -13.56
C LEU A 65 8.19 4.32 -14.52
N GLU A 66 7.41 5.33 -14.93
CA GLU A 66 6.17 5.14 -15.70
C GLU A 66 6.39 4.47 -17.06
N ASP A 67 7.45 4.85 -17.74
CA ASP A 67 7.74 4.32 -19.08
C ASP A 67 8.39 2.92 -19.04
N VAL A 68 8.99 2.55 -17.90
CA VAL A 68 9.72 1.28 -17.74
C VAL A 68 8.97 0.23 -16.93
N LEU A 69 7.96 0.66 -16.16
CA LEU A 69 7.10 -0.21 -15.36
C LEU A 69 5.62 0.13 -15.65
N PRO A 70 5.04 -0.44 -16.72
CA PRO A 70 3.63 -0.25 -17.07
C PRO A 70 2.69 -0.61 -15.94
N LEU A 71 1.58 0.12 -15.83
CA LEU A 71 0.58 -0.01 -14.77
C LEU A 71 -0.70 -0.69 -15.28
N GLY A 72 -1.21 -1.66 -14.53
CA GLY A 72 -2.57 -2.20 -14.62
C GLY A 72 -3.37 -1.77 -13.39
N LEU A 73 -4.57 -1.21 -13.58
CA LEU A 73 -5.42 -0.78 -12.49
C LEU A 73 -6.62 -1.70 -12.35
N CYS A 74 -6.71 -2.34 -11.20
CA CYS A 74 -7.94 -3.01 -10.80
C CYS A 74 -9.02 -2.00 -10.39
N GLY A 75 -10.27 -2.37 -10.56
CA GLY A 75 -11.41 -1.61 -10.06
C GLY A 75 -11.45 -1.49 -8.54
N PRO A 76 -12.27 -0.57 -8.02
CA PRO A 76 -12.33 -0.31 -6.59
C PRO A 76 -13.00 -1.43 -5.79
N THR A 77 -13.83 -2.23 -6.45
CA THR A 77 -14.56 -3.34 -5.81
C THR A 77 -14.01 -4.68 -6.28
N HIS A 78 -14.12 -5.67 -5.43
CA HIS A 78 -13.77 -7.04 -5.74
C HIS A 78 -14.79 -7.99 -5.10
N ASP A 79 -14.85 -9.20 -5.60
CA ASP A 79 -15.67 -10.28 -5.06
C ASP A 79 -14.79 -11.46 -4.59
N LYS A 80 -15.43 -12.61 -4.29
CA LYS A 80 -14.73 -13.81 -3.86
C LYS A 80 -13.71 -14.35 -4.88
N ARG A 81 -13.84 -13.95 -6.15
CA ARG A 81 -12.92 -14.38 -7.21
C ARG A 81 -11.60 -13.63 -7.17
N SER A 82 -11.56 -12.38 -6.73
CA SER A 82 -10.39 -11.53 -6.63
C SER A 82 -10.63 -10.12 -7.18
N TRP A 83 -9.57 -9.32 -7.26
CA TRP A 83 -9.52 -8.04 -7.95
C TRP A 83 -9.77 -8.20 -9.44
N THR A 84 -10.60 -7.31 -10.00
CA THR A 84 -11.04 -7.32 -11.41
C THR A 84 -10.41 -6.17 -12.19
N PHE A 85 -10.41 -6.28 -13.50
CA PHE A 85 -9.98 -5.21 -14.41
C PHE A 85 -11.18 -4.53 -15.07
N ASP A 86 -12.25 -4.32 -14.32
CA ASP A 86 -13.51 -3.73 -14.80
C ASP A 86 -13.42 -2.23 -15.16
N LEU A 87 -12.28 -1.60 -14.93
CA LEU A 87 -11.98 -0.27 -15.47
C LEU A 87 -11.46 -0.30 -16.91
N ASP A 88 -11.00 -1.46 -17.37
CA ASP A 88 -10.47 -1.64 -18.72
C ASP A 88 -11.59 -2.07 -19.72
N PRO A 89 -11.47 -1.75 -21.01
CA PRO A 89 -12.42 -2.18 -22.04
C PRO A 89 -12.62 -3.71 -22.02
N GLY A 90 -13.87 -4.13 -21.93
CA GLY A 90 -14.22 -5.55 -21.87
C GLY A 90 -13.93 -6.22 -20.53
N GLY A 91 -13.49 -5.47 -19.50
CA GLY A 91 -13.18 -6.01 -18.18
C GLY A 91 -11.93 -6.90 -18.15
N VAL A 92 -10.95 -6.65 -19.03
CA VAL A 92 -9.75 -7.46 -19.21
C VAL A 92 -8.53 -6.55 -19.25
N ASP A 93 -7.49 -6.86 -18.47
CA ASP A 93 -6.21 -6.13 -18.58
C ASP A 93 -5.65 -6.25 -20.01
N PRO A 94 -5.40 -5.13 -20.70
CA PRO A 94 -5.05 -5.15 -22.13
C PRO A 94 -3.69 -5.75 -22.45
N VAL A 95 -2.82 -5.91 -21.45
CA VAL A 95 -1.46 -6.46 -21.61
C VAL A 95 -1.40 -7.92 -21.20
N LEU A 96 -2.01 -8.27 -20.06
CA LEU A 96 -1.98 -9.62 -19.52
C LEU A 96 -3.09 -10.52 -20.07
N GLY A 97 -4.16 -9.95 -20.67
CA GLY A 97 -5.28 -10.70 -21.20
C GLY A 97 -6.10 -11.44 -20.12
N ILE A 98 -6.09 -10.98 -18.87
CA ILE A 98 -6.80 -11.58 -17.75
C ILE A 98 -7.91 -10.67 -17.22
N ALA A 99 -9.03 -11.26 -16.81
CA ALA A 99 -10.14 -10.54 -16.18
C ALA A 99 -10.00 -10.44 -14.65
N PHE A 100 -9.26 -11.36 -14.04
CA PHE A 100 -9.06 -11.45 -12.60
C PHE A 100 -7.57 -11.56 -12.27
N LEU A 101 -7.11 -10.79 -11.28
CA LEU A 101 -5.71 -10.86 -10.83
C LEU A 101 -5.32 -12.26 -10.33
N ARG A 102 -6.27 -13.02 -9.77
CA ARG A 102 -6.05 -14.42 -9.34
C ARG A 102 -5.43 -15.29 -10.43
N ASP A 103 -5.72 -15.02 -11.70
CA ASP A 103 -5.23 -15.84 -12.81
C ASP A 103 -3.70 -15.77 -12.91
N ALA A 104 -3.10 -14.61 -12.64
CA ALA A 104 -1.65 -14.46 -12.59
C ALA A 104 -1.03 -15.22 -11.39
N TYR A 105 -1.73 -15.27 -10.24
CA TYR A 105 -1.27 -16.02 -9.08
C TYR A 105 -1.35 -17.52 -9.33
N LEU A 106 -2.50 -18.01 -9.82
CA LEU A 106 -2.72 -19.44 -10.08
C LEU A 106 -1.85 -19.97 -11.22
N LYS A 107 -1.48 -19.11 -12.17
CA LYS A 107 -0.56 -19.49 -13.25
C LYS A 107 0.85 -19.79 -12.73
N ARG A 108 1.28 -19.12 -11.66
CA ARG A 108 2.56 -19.41 -11.01
C ARG A 108 2.45 -20.51 -9.95
N PHE A 109 1.40 -20.46 -9.16
CA PHE A 109 1.16 -21.37 -8.03
C PHE A 109 -0.24 -21.98 -8.14
N PRO A 110 -0.40 -23.10 -8.88
CA PRO A 110 -1.68 -23.80 -8.93
C PRO A 110 -2.16 -24.13 -7.51
N GLY A 111 -3.38 -23.70 -7.16
CA GLY A 111 -3.90 -23.89 -5.80
C GLY A 111 -3.34 -22.92 -4.75
N TYR A 112 -2.90 -21.71 -5.14
CA TYR A 112 -2.40 -20.69 -4.21
C TYR A 112 -3.34 -20.54 -2.99
N PRO A 113 -2.84 -20.76 -1.75
CA PRO A 113 -3.71 -20.95 -0.59
C PRO A 113 -4.00 -19.66 0.17
N ARG A 114 -3.55 -18.52 -0.33
CA ARG A 114 -3.64 -17.21 0.33
C ARG A 114 -4.55 -16.27 -0.42
N GLY A 115 -4.89 -15.13 0.20
CA GLY A 115 -5.61 -14.06 -0.46
C GLY A 115 -4.84 -13.45 -1.63
N ILE A 116 -5.57 -13.11 -2.68
CA ILE A 116 -5.02 -12.41 -3.85
C ILE A 116 -4.98 -10.93 -3.54
N THR A 117 -3.80 -10.36 -3.47
CA THR A 117 -3.59 -8.98 -2.99
C THR A 117 -3.00 -8.07 -4.06
N VAL A 118 -3.27 -6.78 -3.93
CA VAL A 118 -2.55 -5.70 -4.60
C VAL A 118 -1.74 -4.91 -3.57
N PRO A 119 -0.57 -4.36 -3.95
CA PRO A 119 0.05 -4.40 -5.27
C PRO A 119 0.59 -5.79 -5.60
N ALA A 120 0.74 -6.07 -6.89
CA ALA A 120 1.45 -7.23 -7.38
C ALA A 120 2.33 -6.85 -8.58
N LEU A 121 3.50 -7.45 -8.72
CA LEU A 121 4.30 -7.40 -9.93
C LEU A 121 4.09 -8.68 -10.71
N VAL A 122 3.71 -8.55 -11.96
CA VAL A 122 3.46 -9.67 -12.88
C VAL A 122 4.46 -9.57 -14.03
N GLU A 123 5.13 -10.68 -14.34
CA GLU A 123 5.99 -10.77 -15.51
C GLU A 123 5.12 -10.87 -16.77
N VAL A 124 5.31 -9.95 -17.72
CA VAL A 124 4.43 -9.81 -18.88
C VAL A 124 4.51 -11.05 -19.80
N ALA A 125 5.72 -11.56 -20.06
CA ALA A 125 5.91 -12.67 -20.98
C ALA A 125 5.26 -13.99 -20.52
N THR A 126 5.28 -14.24 -19.20
CA THR A 126 4.71 -15.47 -18.63
C THR A 126 3.29 -15.27 -18.11
N GLY A 127 2.89 -14.03 -17.81
CA GLY A 127 1.65 -13.68 -17.13
C GLY A 127 1.60 -14.19 -15.69
N GLN A 128 2.74 -14.49 -15.08
CA GLN A 128 2.85 -15.01 -13.71
C GLN A 128 3.16 -13.91 -12.72
N VAL A 129 2.53 -13.94 -11.53
CA VAL A 129 2.89 -13.06 -10.44
C VAL A 129 4.34 -13.32 -10.00
N VAL A 130 5.12 -12.27 -9.81
CA VAL A 130 6.50 -12.36 -9.29
C VAL A 130 6.52 -12.13 -7.80
N THR A 131 5.87 -11.07 -7.34
CA THR A 131 5.82 -10.70 -5.92
C THR A 131 4.58 -9.89 -5.60
N ASN A 132 4.12 -9.99 -4.36
CA ASN A 132 3.10 -9.12 -3.76
C ASN A 132 3.57 -8.55 -2.41
N ASP A 133 4.86 -8.66 -2.10
CA ASP A 133 5.45 -8.06 -0.91
C ASP A 133 5.58 -6.53 -1.09
N PHE A 134 4.50 -5.84 -0.77
CA PHE A 134 4.40 -4.39 -0.93
C PHE A 134 5.44 -3.61 -0.12
N ALA A 135 5.89 -4.14 1.00
CA ALA A 135 6.85 -3.47 1.87
C ALA A 135 8.27 -3.51 1.29
N GLN A 136 8.64 -4.66 0.71
CA GLN A 136 9.93 -4.82 0.04
C GLN A 136 9.92 -4.19 -1.36
N MET A 137 8.81 -4.26 -2.07
CA MET A 137 8.66 -3.75 -3.44
C MET A 137 9.04 -2.26 -3.55
N THR A 138 8.60 -1.41 -2.62
CA THR A 138 8.94 0.02 -2.65
C THR A 138 10.42 0.28 -2.34
N LEU A 139 11.03 -0.54 -1.48
CA LEU A 139 12.47 -0.48 -1.21
C LEU A 139 13.27 -0.95 -2.44
N ASP A 140 12.83 -2.00 -3.12
CA ASP A 140 13.47 -2.47 -4.36
C ASP A 140 13.40 -1.40 -5.45
N PHE A 141 12.25 -0.76 -5.64
CA PHE A 141 12.16 0.38 -6.57
C PHE A 141 13.16 1.47 -6.23
N ALA A 142 13.36 1.77 -4.95
CA ALA A 142 14.27 2.83 -4.50
C ALA A 142 15.77 2.45 -4.57
N THR A 143 16.12 1.16 -4.51
CA THR A 143 17.51 0.70 -4.36
C THR A 143 18.03 -0.15 -5.52
N GLU A 144 17.20 -1.02 -6.08
CA GLU A 144 17.59 -1.96 -7.14
C GLU A 144 17.32 -1.39 -8.56
N TRP A 145 16.30 -0.50 -8.70
CA TRP A 145 15.89 0.06 -9.99
C TRP A 145 16.55 1.39 -10.33
N THR A 146 17.59 1.79 -9.60
CA THR A 146 18.21 3.13 -9.65
C THR A 146 18.67 3.56 -11.04
N ARG A 147 19.13 2.63 -11.89
CA ARG A 147 19.55 2.90 -13.27
C ARG A 147 18.40 3.33 -14.20
N LEU A 148 17.16 3.10 -13.77
CA LEU A 148 15.94 3.44 -14.51
C LEU A 148 15.23 4.67 -13.94
N HIS A 149 15.75 5.27 -12.86
CA HIS A 149 15.18 6.46 -12.29
C HIS A 149 15.34 7.65 -13.23
N ARG A 150 14.33 8.55 -13.22
CA ARG A 150 14.46 9.82 -13.93
C ARG A 150 15.59 10.67 -13.35
N PRO A 151 16.21 11.55 -14.15
CA PRO A 151 17.17 12.53 -13.62
C PRO A 151 16.53 13.37 -12.49
N GLY A 152 17.27 13.56 -11.40
CA GLY A 152 16.78 14.32 -10.24
C GLY A 152 15.71 13.63 -9.39
N ALA A 153 15.47 12.33 -9.56
CA ALA A 153 14.58 11.57 -8.69
C ALA A 153 15.03 11.62 -7.22
N PRO A 154 14.09 11.72 -6.26
CA PRO A 154 14.44 11.76 -4.84
C PRO A 154 15.07 10.44 -4.37
N ARG A 155 16.00 10.52 -3.42
CA ARG A 155 16.53 9.34 -2.73
C ARG A 155 15.60 8.95 -1.60
N LEU A 156 14.68 8.03 -1.86
CA LEU A 156 13.65 7.66 -0.87
C LEU A 156 14.18 6.80 0.28
N TYR A 157 15.33 6.12 0.09
CA TYR A 157 15.92 5.24 1.11
C TYR A 157 17.45 5.39 1.16
N PRO A 158 17.97 6.61 1.46
CA PRO A 158 19.39 6.91 1.49
C PRO A 158 20.09 6.16 2.64
N GLU A 159 21.25 5.59 2.37
CA GLU A 159 21.99 4.73 3.30
C GLU A 159 22.19 5.32 4.71
N PRO A 160 22.60 6.60 4.86
CA PRO A 160 22.81 7.17 6.21
C PRO A 160 21.55 7.29 7.06
N LEU A 161 20.36 7.28 6.44
CA LEU A 161 19.08 7.46 7.12
C LEU A 161 18.28 6.16 7.27
N ARG A 162 18.75 5.04 6.72
CA ARG A 162 18.01 3.77 6.71
C ARG A 162 17.57 3.32 8.10
N ALA A 163 18.46 3.36 9.07
CA ALA A 163 18.14 2.93 10.42
C ALA A 163 17.00 3.74 11.06
N GLU A 164 16.98 5.07 10.84
CA GLU A 164 15.91 5.94 11.33
C GLU A 164 14.62 5.73 10.53
N ILE A 165 14.70 5.62 9.20
CA ILE A 165 13.56 5.31 8.32
C ILE A 165 12.91 4.01 8.75
N ASP A 166 13.69 2.95 9.00
CA ASP A 166 13.17 1.65 9.41
C ASP A 166 12.52 1.69 10.79
N ALA A 167 13.10 2.45 11.74
CA ALA A 167 12.52 2.63 13.06
C ALA A 167 11.17 3.35 13.00
N VAL A 168 11.08 4.44 12.23
CA VAL A 168 9.83 5.17 11.99
C VAL A 168 8.82 4.28 11.26
N ASN A 169 9.25 3.57 10.22
CA ASN A 169 8.39 2.69 9.43
C ASN A 169 7.79 1.55 10.27
N ARG A 170 8.57 0.93 11.16
CA ARG A 170 8.04 -0.10 12.07
C ARG A 170 6.92 0.44 12.95
N ARG A 171 7.11 1.62 13.54
CA ARG A 171 6.10 2.26 14.38
C ARG A 171 4.87 2.65 13.58
N VAL A 172 5.05 3.35 12.47
CA VAL A 172 3.96 3.75 11.55
C VAL A 172 3.19 2.53 11.04
N TYR A 173 3.88 1.47 10.64
CA TYR A 173 3.23 0.23 10.20
C TYR A 173 2.37 -0.40 11.27
N THR A 174 2.93 -0.55 12.48
CA THR A 174 2.28 -1.27 13.57
C THR A 174 1.14 -0.47 14.20
N GLU A 175 1.38 0.82 14.47
CA GLU A 175 0.48 1.62 15.30
C GLU A 175 -0.50 2.48 14.46
N VAL A 176 -0.14 2.82 13.22
CA VAL A 176 -0.96 3.68 12.35
C VAL A 176 -1.54 2.89 11.18
N ASN A 177 -0.71 2.37 10.26
CA ASN A 177 -1.22 1.72 9.06
C ASN A 177 -2.06 0.47 9.37
N ASN A 178 -1.62 -0.40 10.28
CA ASN A 178 -2.43 -1.50 10.80
C ASN A 178 -3.30 -1.07 11.99
N GLY A 179 -2.96 0.00 12.68
CA GLY A 179 -3.73 0.52 13.81
C GLY A 179 -5.18 0.83 13.43
N VAL A 180 -5.40 1.51 12.31
CA VAL A 180 -6.76 1.81 11.82
C VAL A 180 -7.56 0.53 11.51
N TYR A 181 -6.90 -0.53 10.98
CA TYR A 181 -7.55 -1.82 10.74
C TYR A 181 -7.84 -2.56 12.05
N ARG A 182 -6.95 -2.47 13.04
CA ARG A 182 -7.20 -3.06 14.36
C ARG A 182 -8.40 -2.43 15.05
N CYS A 183 -8.62 -1.12 14.90
CA CYS A 183 -9.85 -0.47 15.35
C CYS A 183 -11.06 -0.98 14.55
N GLY A 184 -10.98 -0.94 13.21
CA GLY A 184 -12.10 -1.25 12.33
C GLY A 184 -12.57 -2.70 12.40
N PHE A 185 -11.66 -3.65 12.66
CA PHE A 185 -11.91 -5.09 12.69
C PHE A 185 -11.74 -5.70 14.10
N ALA A 186 -11.80 -4.88 15.14
CA ALA A 186 -11.77 -5.39 16.51
C ALA A 186 -13.00 -6.28 16.79
N GLY A 187 -12.77 -7.49 17.28
CA GLY A 187 -13.81 -8.45 17.64
C GLY A 187 -14.31 -8.31 19.08
N SER A 188 -13.75 -7.39 19.87
CA SER A 188 -14.17 -7.09 21.24
C SER A 188 -13.91 -5.63 21.58
N GLN A 189 -14.60 -5.13 22.63
CA GLN A 189 -14.39 -3.76 23.11
C GLN A 189 -12.97 -3.56 23.61
N ASP A 190 -12.41 -4.49 24.38
CA ASP A 190 -11.04 -4.40 24.90
C ASP A 190 -10.00 -4.33 23.79
N ALA A 191 -10.17 -5.12 22.71
CA ALA A 191 -9.28 -5.08 21.55
C ALA A 191 -9.38 -3.75 20.81
N TYR A 192 -10.60 -3.20 20.69
CA TYR A 192 -10.83 -1.88 20.10
C TYR A 192 -10.16 -0.79 20.92
N ASP A 193 -10.42 -0.73 22.24
CA ASP A 193 -9.89 0.29 23.13
C ASP A 193 -8.34 0.29 23.10
N ALA A 194 -7.72 -0.89 23.19
CA ALA A 194 -6.27 -1.03 23.12
C ALA A 194 -5.70 -0.58 21.76
N ALA A 195 -6.38 -0.86 20.66
CA ALA A 195 -5.98 -0.42 19.32
C ALA A 195 -6.15 1.10 19.14
N TYR A 196 -7.25 1.63 19.64
CA TYR A 196 -7.59 3.05 19.61
C TYR A 196 -6.56 3.90 20.35
N ASP A 197 -6.23 3.53 21.59
CA ASP A 197 -5.26 4.24 22.41
C ASP A 197 -3.86 4.25 21.77
N ARG A 198 -3.44 3.12 21.23
CA ARG A 198 -2.14 3.02 20.51
C ARG A 198 -2.12 3.88 19.26
N LEU A 199 -3.19 3.85 18.46
CA LEU A 199 -3.31 4.64 17.25
C LEU A 199 -3.17 6.14 17.55
N PHE A 200 -3.95 6.64 18.51
CA PHE A 200 -3.95 8.07 18.82
C PHE A 200 -2.68 8.52 19.55
N THR A 201 -2.08 7.68 20.38
CA THR A 201 -0.74 7.93 20.94
C THR A 201 0.32 8.05 19.83
N ALA A 202 0.20 7.23 18.78
CA ALA A 202 1.10 7.33 17.63
C ALA A 202 0.85 8.60 16.80
N LEU A 203 -0.40 9.02 16.62
CA LEU A 203 -0.72 10.27 15.91
C LEU A 203 -0.25 11.50 16.69
N ASP A 204 -0.33 11.50 18.03
CA ASP A 204 0.21 12.55 18.87
C ASP A 204 1.75 12.61 18.74
N TRP A 205 2.44 11.49 18.82
CA TRP A 205 3.88 11.41 18.58
C TRP A 205 4.29 11.90 17.18
N LEU A 206 3.51 11.59 16.15
CA LEU A 206 3.77 12.09 14.80
C LEU A 206 3.57 13.61 14.71
N SER A 207 2.56 14.15 15.41
CA SER A 207 2.34 15.58 15.49
C SER A 207 3.51 16.29 16.16
N ASP A 208 3.99 15.77 17.29
CA ASP A 208 5.17 16.31 17.98
C ASP A 208 6.43 16.26 17.10
N ARG A 209 6.65 15.13 16.42
CA ARG A 209 7.79 14.96 15.51
C ARG A 209 7.79 15.93 14.35
N LEU A 210 6.62 16.18 13.76
CA LEU A 210 6.44 17.07 12.59
C LEU A 210 6.26 18.53 12.96
N ALA A 211 6.11 18.88 14.24
CA ALA A 211 5.98 20.27 14.67
C ALA A 211 7.20 21.14 14.31
N THR A 212 8.38 20.52 14.22
CA THR A 212 9.66 21.20 13.89
C THR A 212 10.36 20.64 12.66
N ARG A 213 9.71 19.72 11.93
CA ARG A 213 10.27 19.04 10.75
C ARG A 213 9.25 19.03 9.63
N ARG A 214 9.70 19.25 8.41
CA ARG A 214 8.83 19.14 7.23
C ARG A 214 8.55 17.67 6.87
N TYR A 215 9.51 16.77 7.06
CA TYR A 215 9.41 15.34 6.73
C TYR A 215 9.71 14.48 7.95
N LEU A 216 9.29 13.22 7.89
CA LEU A 216 9.46 12.28 9.00
C LEU A 216 10.93 11.99 9.31
N VAL A 217 11.78 11.89 8.29
CA VAL A 217 13.21 11.60 8.46
C VAL A 217 14.02 12.45 7.48
N GLY A 218 15.01 13.17 8.01
CA GLY A 218 15.85 14.05 7.20
C GLY A 218 15.11 15.28 6.66
N ASP A 219 15.68 15.90 5.63
CA ASP A 219 15.22 17.18 5.07
C ASP A 219 14.52 17.02 3.71
N THR A 220 14.36 15.79 3.23
CA THR A 220 13.71 15.47 1.97
C THR A 220 12.71 14.33 2.16
N ILE A 221 11.79 14.19 1.21
CA ILE A 221 10.85 13.05 1.19
C ILE A 221 11.61 11.72 1.22
N THR A 222 11.19 10.84 2.12
CA THR A 222 11.69 9.48 2.25
C THR A 222 10.56 8.46 2.15
N GLU A 223 10.91 7.20 2.17
CA GLU A 223 9.97 6.08 2.19
C GLU A 223 9.02 6.12 3.40
N ALA A 224 9.46 6.73 4.53
CA ALA A 224 8.63 6.92 5.70
C ALA A 224 7.42 7.82 5.41
N ASP A 225 7.63 8.91 4.67
CA ASP A 225 6.56 9.85 4.29
C ASP A 225 5.54 9.19 3.37
N VAL A 226 6.02 8.38 2.41
CA VAL A 226 5.16 7.60 1.53
C VAL A 226 4.27 6.65 2.32
N ARG A 227 4.84 5.92 3.29
CA ARG A 227 4.08 4.94 4.10
C ARG A 227 3.04 5.57 5.00
N LEU A 228 3.35 6.70 5.61
CA LEU A 228 2.39 7.42 6.45
C LEU A 228 1.27 8.04 5.62
N PHE A 229 1.61 8.72 4.52
CA PHE A 229 0.65 9.45 3.70
C PHE A 229 -0.54 8.61 3.28
N THR A 230 -0.32 7.35 2.88
CA THR A 230 -1.42 6.49 2.38
C THR A 230 -2.51 6.23 3.40
N THR A 231 -2.18 6.26 4.70
CA THR A 231 -3.18 6.18 5.77
C THR A 231 -3.80 7.56 6.05
N LEU A 232 -2.99 8.62 6.14
CA LEU A 232 -3.51 9.96 6.44
C LEU A 232 -4.52 10.44 5.39
N VAL A 233 -4.26 10.23 4.10
CA VAL A 233 -5.17 10.65 3.02
C VAL A 233 -6.53 9.93 3.07
N ARG A 234 -6.61 8.76 3.70
CA ARG A 234 -7.82 7.96 3.89
C ARG A 234 -8.48 8.15 5.26
N PHE A 235 -7.85 8.95 6.14
CA PHE A 235 -8.26 9.01 7.54
C PHE A 235 -9.69 9.56 7.68
N ASP A 236 -9.93 10.79 7.24
CA ASP A 236 -11.25 11.42 7.36
C ASP A 236 -12.33 10.76 6.47
N PRO A 237 -12.04 10.43 5.18
CA PRO A 237 -13.07 9.86 4.33
C PRO A 237 -13.48 8.41 4.68
N VAL A 238 -12.63 7.68 5.43
CA VAL A 238 -12.85 6.26 5.73
C VAL A 238 -12.63 5.94 7.21
N TYR A 239 -11.41 6.07 7.71
CA TYR A 239 -11.04 5.45 8.99
C TYR A 239 -11.71 6.11 10.18
N HIS A 240 -11.91 7.42 10.14
CA HIS A 240 -12.61 8.16 11.20
C HIS A 240 -14.04 7.64 11.40
N GLY A 241 -14.82 7.52 10.33
CA GLY A 241 -16.23 7.05 10.41
C GLY A 241 -16.33 5.53 10.37
N HIS A 242 -15.90 4.92 9.26
CA HIS A 242 -16.12 3.50 8.99
C HIS A 242 -15.38 2.57 9.97
N PHE A 243 -14.15 2.91 10.32
CA PHE A 243 -13.33 2.14 11.27
C PHE A 243 -13.40 2.68 12.70
N LYS A 244 -14.21 3.72 12.94
CA LYS A 244 -14.42 4.33 14.25
C LYS A 244 -13.14 4.89 14.92
N CYS A 245 -12.13 5.30 14.11
CA CYS A 245 -10.94 5.99 14.60
C CYS A 245 -11.27 7.46 14.88
N ASN A 246 -12.15 7.75 15.82
CA ASN A 246 -12.98 8.96 15.88
C ASN A 246 -12.70 9.91 17.05
N ARG A 247 -11.50 9.84 17.69
CA ARG A 247 -11.07 10.87 18.66
C ARG A 247 -11.02 12.25 18.02
N SER A 248 -10.41 12.30 16.85
CA SER A 248 -10.26 13.52 16.06
C SER A 248 -10.23 13.16 14.58
N LYS A 249 -10.74 14.03 13.73
CA LYS A 249 -10.47 13.99 12.30
C LYS A 249 -9.02 14.41 12.05
N LEU A 250 -8.45 14.05 10.91
CA LEU A 250 -7.15 14.56 10.50
C LEU A 250 -7.16 16.08 10.38
N THR A 251 -8.27 16.65 9.88
CA THR A 251 -8.48 18.11 9.76
C THR A 251 -8.46 18.84 11.10
N GLU A 252 -8.65 18.15 12.21
CA GLU A 252 -8.60 18.68 13.56
C GLU A 252 -7.22 18.55 14.23
N LEU A 253 -6.24 17.94 13.54
CA LEU A 253 -4.85 17.78 13.95
C LEU A 253 -3.96 18.68 13.08
N PRO A 254 -3.75 19.97 13.45
CA PRO A 254 -3.24 20.99 12.55
C PRO A 254 -1.86 20.66 11.94
N VAL A 255 -0.96 20.03 12.69
CA VAL A 255 0.37 19.64 12.19
C VAL A 255 0.25 18.52 11.17
N LEU A 256 -0.48 17.47 11.48
CA LEU A 256 -0.67 16.32 10.58
C LEU A 256 -1.50 16.72 9.35
N TRP A 257 -2.47 17.61 9.51
CA TRP A 257 -3.24 18.13 8.40
C TRP A 257 -2.39 18.95 7.43
N ALA A 258 -1.55 19.85 7.96
CA ALA A 258 -0.63 20.64 7.14
C ALA A 258 0.36 19.74 6.39
N TYR A 259 0.95 18.75 7.07
CA TYR A 259 1.84 17.77 6.48
C TYR A 259 1.17 16.93 5.40
N ALA A 260 -0.03 16.41 5.66
CA ALA A 260 -0.77 15.60 4.67
C ALA A 260 -1.13 16.41 3.42
N ARG A 261 -1.46 17.72 3.59
CA ARG A 261 -1.73 18.63 2.47
C ARG A 261 -0.47 18.95 1.66
N ASP A 262 0.66 19.19 2.33
CA ASP A 262 1.95 19.45 1.68
C ASP A 262 2.34 18.25 0.79
N LEU A 263 2.23 17.04 1.31
CA LEU A 263 2.46 15.83 0.52
C LEU A 263 1.42 15.66 -0.60
N PHE A 264 0.15 15.88 -0.32
CA PHE A 264 -0.91 15.73 -1.34
C PHE A 264 -0.69 16.67 -2.54
N GLN A 265 -0.19 17.88 -2.30
CA GLN A 265 0.13 18.87 -3.32
C GLN A 265 1.45 18.58 -4.04
N THR A 266 2.27 17.70 -3.49
CA THR A 266 3.53 17.30 -4.11
C THR A 266 3.26 16.35 -5.29
N PRO A 267 3.77 16.66 -6.50
CA PRO A 267 3.62 15.77 -7.66
C PRO A 267 4.08 14.34 -7.36
N GLY A 268 3.25 13.35 -7.70
CA GLY A 268 3.49 11.95 -7.40
C GLY A 268 2.70 11.41 -6.21
N PHE A 269 2.09 12.28 -5.39
CA PHE A 269 1.24 11.86 -4.27
C PHE A 269 -0.25 11.99 -4.59
N GLY A 270 -0.79 13.21 -4.65
CA GLY A 270 -2.22 13.45 -4.82
C GLY A 270 -2.77 12.95 -6.14
N ASP A 271 -1.97 12.97 -7.21
CA ASP A 271 -2.32 12.45 -8.53
C ASP A 271 -2.47 10.91 -8.58
N THR A 272 -2.05 10.21 -7.52
CA THR A 272 -2.27 8.77 -7.35
C THR A 272 -3.54 8.43 -6.55
N VAL A 273 -4.21 9.44 -5.99
CA VAL A 273 -5.37 9.29 -5.09
C VAL A 273 -6.67 9.45 -5.88
N ASP A 274 -7.63 8.57 -5.62
CA ASP A 274 -9.00 8.66 -6.12
C ASP A 274 -9.97 8.44 -4.95
N PHE A 275 -10.54 9.52 -4.45
CA PHE A 275 -11.46 9.47 -3.31
C PHE A 275 -12.76 8.73 -3.61
N THR A 276 -13.20 8.73 -4.87
CA THR A 276 -14.40 7.98 -5.28
C THR A 276 -14.14 6.48 -5.16
N GLN A 277 -13.05 6.00 -5.76
CA GLN A 277 -12.66 4.59 -5.69
C GLN A 277 -12.35 4.15 -4.24
N ILE A 278 -11.70 5.01 -3.44
CA ILE A 278 -11.46 4.75 -2.02
C ILE A 278 -12.80 4.52 -1.29
N LYS A 279 -13.75 5.43 -1.43
CA LYS A 279 -15.07 5.29 -0.77
C LYS A 279 -15.84 4.06 -1.29
N GLN A 280 -15.86 3.83 -2.59
CA GLN A 280 -16.50 2.64 -3.16
C GLN A 280 -15.92 1.36 -2.54
N HIS A 281 -14.61 1.26 -2.44
CA HIS A 281 -13.96 0.08 -1.85
C HIS A 281 -14.44 -0.17 -0.41
N TYR A 282 -14.27 0.83 0.46
CA TYR A 282 -14.52 0.63 1.89
C TYR A 282 -16.02 0.54 2.26
N TYR A 283 -16.89 1.17 1.49
CA TYR A 283 -18.33 1.21 1.83
C TYR A 283 -19.19 0.24 1.01
N MET A 284 -18.69 -0.29 -0.12
CA MET A 284 -19.46 -1.18 -0.99
C MET A 284 -18.97 -2.63 -0.99
N VAL A 285 -17.70 -2.88 -0.63
CA VAL A 285 -17.18 -4.26 -0.56
C VAL A 285 -17.67 -4.92 0.73
N ARG A 286 -18.60 -5.86 0.59
CA ARG A 286 -19.27 -6.52 1.71
C ARG A 286 -18.36 -7.32 2.65
N VAL A 287 -17.12 -7.56 2.25
CA VAL A 287 -16.14 -8.33 3.05
C VAL A 287 -15.42 -7.43 4.07
N LEU A 288 -15.60 -6.11 3.97
CA LEU A 288 -14.94 -5.10 4.81
C LEU A 288 -15.89 -4.48 5.84
N GLY A 289 -17.13 -4.95 5.95
CA GLY A 289 -18.15 -4.44 6.87
C GLY A 289 -18.82 -5.53 7.68
#